data_126f4f6c584246c95d1362de55fac6c6
#
_entry.id   126f4f6c584246c95d1362de55fac6c6
#
_cell.length_a   1.000
_cell.length_b   1.000
_cell.length_c   1.000
_cell.angle_alpha   90.00
_cell.angle_beta   90.00
_cell.angle_gamma   90.00
#
_symmetry.space_group_name_H-M   'P 1'
#
loop_
_entity.id
_entity.type
_entity.pdbx_description
1 polymer ?
#
loop_
_entity_poly.entity_id
_entity_poly.type
_entity_poly.pdbx_seq_one_letter_code
_entity_poly.pdbx_strand_id
1 'polypeptide(L)'
;MGSFKMPTKIFTGEQSITEIPSLIGQRILVICDPFMASSGKVALVTDLLDASQRSYLVFSEVVPDPTIDVVAKGVAQAVACEPDTIIALGGGSALDTAKAVRQIYTQGIEEAAVQMIAIPTTSGTGSEVTSFAVISDPANHSKFALVDDAMTPEFAILDPVFTMSVPSSVTADTGMDVLTHTLEAYVSTQATDFTDACGEKAMGIIWQDLVKVYRDGQNEALRAKVHNASCLAGMAFSEASLGICHSLAHALGGRFHIPHGRANAILLPYVIAYNAGLNETKAQPCLTKYAQAANLLGIHGGTEKSSVTLLVAGIQRLAKQMAIPSSITEIGIDEEEFMQAIPEMAQTAMKDTCTLTNPRVPTQIELEDLYRRIWRGGY
;
A
#
# COMPACT_ATOMS: atom_id res chain seq x y z
N MET A 1 25.22 2.59 9.92
CA MET A 1 24.51 3.59 10.74
C MET A 1 23.09 3.64 10.18
N GLY A 2 22.06 3.30 10.96
CA GLY A 2 20.67 3.35 10.52
C GLY A 2 20.07 4.72 10.81
N SER A 3 19.12 5.16 9.99
CA SER A 3 18.25 6.33 10.26
C SER A 3 16.80 5.88 10.20
N PHE A 4 15.92 6.60 10.87
CA PHE A 4 14.46 6.49 10.70
C PHE A 4 13.93 7.91 10.57
N LYS A 5 13.27 8.20 9.45
CA LYS A 5 12.82 9.54 9.10
C LYS A 5 11.30 9.54 8.92
N MET A 6 10.59 10.37 9.68
CA MET A 6 9.15 10.54 9.56
C MET A 6 8.83 12.04 9.54
N PRO A 7 8.91 12.70 8.37
CA PRO A 7 8.69 14.14 8.27
C PRO A 7 7.21 14.51 8.30
N THR A 8 6.31 13.58 7.98
CA THR A 8 4.87 13.84 7.88
C THR A 8 4.24 14.03 9.27
N LYS A 9 3.57 15.15 9.49
CA LYS A 9 2.71 15.34 10.66
C LYS A 9 1.35 14.71 10.41
N ILE A 10 0.92 13.80 11.29
CA ILE A 10 -0.29 13.00 11.12
C ILE A 10 -1.38 13.51 12.05
N PHE A 11 -2.57 13.79 11.48
CA PHE A 11 -3.81 14.06 12.19
C PHE A 11 -4.71 12.84 12.04
N THR A 12 -5.28 12.33 13.13
CA THR A 12 -6.02 11.07 13.10
C THR A 12 -7.27 11.13 13.95
N GLY A 13 -8.28 10.39 13.52
CA GLY A 13 -9.56 10.25 14.22
C GLY A 13 -10.67 11.07 13.59
N GLU A 14 -11.86 10.94 14.16
CA GLU A 14 -13.07 11.63 13.74
C GLU A 14 -12.86 13.14 13.71
N GLN A 15 -13.33 13.79 12.66
CA GLN A 15 -13.23 15.24 12.42
C GLN A 15 -11.79 15.77 12.29
N SER A 16 -10.77 14.92 12.13
CA SER A 16 -9.41 15.40 11.87
C SER A 16 -9.28 16.23 10.59
N ILE A 17 -10.24 16.11 9.67
CA ILE A 17 -10.35 16.96 8.48
C ILE A 17 -10.50 18.46 8.82
N THR A 18 -11.05 18.80 10.00
CA THR A 18 -11.23 20.19 10.43
C THR A 18 -9.92 20.95 10.67
N GLU A 19 -8.79 20.25 10.66
CA GLU A 19 -7.46 20.86 10.73
C GLU A 19 -7.04 21.54 9.42
N ILE A 20 -7.65 21.21 8.26
CA ILE A 20 -7.28 21.73 6.94
C ILE A 20 -7.12 23.26 6.95
N PRO A 21 -8.06 24.09 7.47
CA PRO A 21 -7.93 25.54 7.42
C PRO A 21 -6.66 26.10 8.08
N SER A 22 -6.11 25.37 9.06
CA SER A 22 -4.89 25.77 9.76
C SER A 22 -3.61 25.41 9.01
N LEU A 23 -3.71 24.52 8.00
CA LEU A 23 -2.58 23.92 7.32
C LEU A 23 -2.36 24.46 5.90
N ILE A 24 -3.34 25.17 5.32
CA ILE A 24 -3.34 25.57 3.91
C ILE A 24 -2.87 26.99 3.68
N GLY A 25 -2.32 27.23 2.48
CA GLY A 25 -2.04 28.58 1.96
C GLY A 25 -3.27 29.27 1.38
N GLN A 26 -3.11 29.95 0.24
CA GLN A 26 -4.16 30.76 -0.39
C GLN A 26 -4.71 30.12 -1.68
N ARG A 27 -3.88 29.43 -2.44
CA ARG A 27 -4.21 28.81 -3.72
C ARG A 27 -4.04 27.32 -3.61
N ILE A 28 -5.13 26.59 -3.71
CA ILE A 28 -5.16 25.16 -3.45
C ILE A 28 -5.50 24.39 -4.72
N LEU A 29 -4.72 23.35 -5.03
CA LEU A 29 -5.08 22.33 -6.01
C LEU A 29 -5.52 21.07 -5.28
N VAL A 30 -6.80 20.71 -5.41
CA VAL A 30 -7.34 19.44 -4.90
C VAL A 30 -7.25 18.40 -6.01
N ILE A 31 -6.53 17.31 -5.77
CA ILE A 31 -6.36 16.19 -6.71
C ILE A 31 -7.11 14.98 -6.17
N CYS A 32 -8.07 14.47 -6.92
CA CYS A 32 -8.89 13.32 -6.52
C CYS A 32 -9.31 12.47 -7.72
N ASP A 33 -9.90 11.30 -7.44
CA ASP A 33 -10.54 10.49 -8.47
C ASP A 33 -11.99 10.95 -8.75
N PRO A 34 -12.60 10.52 -9.88
CA PRO A 34 -13.97 10.89 -10.25
C PRO A 34 -15.02 10.47 -9.22
N PHE A 35 -14.78 9.40 -8.46
CA PHE A 35 -15.71 8.94 -7.43
C PHE A 35 -15.76 9.91 -6.25
N MET A 36 -14.63 10.44 -5.81
CA MET A 36 -14.61 11.46 -4.75
C MET A 36 -15.42 12.69 -5.15
N ALA A 37 -15.32 13.10 -6.41
CA ALA A 37 -16.09 14.24 -6.93
C ALA A 37 -17.59 13.92 -7.03
N SER A 38 -17.96 12.78 -7.63
CA SER A 38 -19.37 12.41 -7.90
C SER A 38 -20.13 11.98 -6.64
N SER A 39 -19.46 11.40 -5.65
CA SER A 39 -20.06 10.98 -4.37
C SER A 39 -20.30 12.13 -3.38
N GLY A 40 -19.84 13.34 -3.70
CA GLY A 40 -19.92 14.49 -2.82
C GLY A 40 -18.86 14.51 -1.70
N LYS A 41 -17.94 13.53 -1.66
CA LYS A 41 -16.89 13.48 -0.63
C LYS A 41 -15.88 14.61 -0.77
N VAL A 42 -15.62 15.08 -1.97
CA VAL A 42 -14.78 16.26 -2.20
C VAL A 42 -15.37 17.51 -1.52
N ALA A 43 -16.71 17.61 -1.37
CA ALA A 43 -17.37 18.71 -0.69
C ALA A 43 -16.96 18.84 0.78
N LEU A 44 -16.64 17.73 1.46
CA LEU A 44 -16.12 17.78 2.82
C LEU A 44 -14.82 18.60 2.93
N VAL A 45 -14.03 18.63 1.86
CA VAL A 45 -12.81 19.44 1.76
C VAL A 45 -13.15 20.84 1.26
N THR A 46 -13.89 20.98 0.14
CA THR A 46 -14.13 22.27 -0.50
C THR A 46 -14.99 23.20 0.36
N ASP A 47 -15.92 22.67 1.16
CA ASP A 47 -16.71 23.49 2.10
C ASP A 47 -15.81 24.16 3.18
N LEU A 48 -14.75 23.47 3.62
CA LEU A 48 -13.76 24.04 4.53
C LEU A 48 -12.91 25.12 3.83
N LEU A 49 -12.59 24.92 2.55
CA LEU A 49 -11.87 25.92 1.75
C LEU A 49 -12.72 27.16 1.52
N ASP A 50 -14.00 26.98 1.18
CA ASP A 50 -14.97 28.08 1.00
C ASP A 50 -15.18 28.86 2.30
N ALA A 51 -15.38 28.17 3.43
CA ALA A 51 -15.51 28.77 4.74
C ALA A 51 -14.25 29.57 5.15
N SER A 52 -13.08 29.14 4.68
CA SER A 52 -11.79 29.80 4.92
C SER A 52 -11.44 30.84 3.86
N GLN A 53 -12.33 31.10 2.90
CA GLN A 53 -12.15 32.05 1.80
C GLN A 53 -10.87 31.78 0.99
N ARG A 54 -10.59 30.48 0.70
CA ARG A 54 -9.44 30.07 -0.11
C ARG A 54 -9.82 29.89 -1.57
N SER A 55 -8.89 30.23 -2.46
CA SER A 55 -9.05 29.95 -3.89
C SER A 55 -8.62 28.51 -4.16
N TYR A 56 -9.44 27.74 -4.87
CA TYR A 56 -9.08 26.36 -5.21
C TYR A 56 -9.53 25.94 -6.60
N LEU A 57 -8.86 24.91 -7.11
CA LEU A 57 -9.23 24.18 -8.30
C LEU A 57 -9.28 22.69 -7.96
N VAL A 58 -10.27 21.98 -8.50
CA VAL A 58 -10.39 20.53 -8.32
C VAL A 58 -10.02 19.82 -9.63
N PHE A 59 -8.97 18.99 -9.59
CA PHE A 59 -8.61 18.07 -10.64
C PHE A 59 -9.10 16.66 -10.26
N SER A 60 -10.16 16.18 -10.92
CA SER A 60 -10.85 14.92 -10.61
C SER A 60 -10.73 13.86 -11.70
N GLU A 61 -9.62 13.88 -12.47
CA GLU A 61 -9.40 12.93 -13.57
C GLU A 61 -8.42 11.80 -13.22
N VAL A 62 -8.15 11.57 -11.93
CA VAL A 62 -7.27 10.46 -11.52
C VAL A 62 -7.92 9.12 -11.85
N VAL A 63 -7.14 8.22 -12.43
CA VAL A 63 -7.57 6.86 -12.77
C VAL A 63 -6.83 5.82 -11.91
N PRO A 64 -7.38 4.62 -11.73
CA PRO A 64 -6.62 3.50 -11.18
C PRO A 64 -5.32 3.28 -12.00
N ASP A 65 -4.22 2.97 -11.32
CA ASP A 65 -2.91 2.87 -11.97
C ASP A 65 -2.56 4.14 -12.78
N PRO A 66 -2.30 5.27 -12.13
CA PRO A 66 -2.23 6.57 -12.78
C PRO A 66 -1.15 6.59 -13.87
N THR A 67 -1.53 7.13 -15.02
CA THR A 67 -0.66 7.17 -16.20
C THR A 67 0.12 8.48 -16.29
N ILE A 68 1.21 8.48 -17.06
CA ILE A 68 1.97 9.70 -17.41
C ILE A 68 1.05 10.80 -17.92
N ASP A 69 0.05 10.46 -18.77
CA ASP A 69 -0.89 11.44 -19.34
C ASP A 69 -1.77 12.11 -18.27
N VAL A 70 -2.21 11.34 -17.27
CA VAL A 70 -2.99 11.88 -16.13
C VAL A 70 -2.13 12.83 -15.30
N VAL A 71 -0.88 12.44 -15.04
CA VAL A 71 0.07 13.31 -14.34
C VAL A 71 0.32 14.60 -15.14
N ALA A 72 0.54 14.51 -16.45
CA ALA A 72 0.75 15.69 -17.32
C ALA A 72 -0.44 16.65 -17.29
N LYS A 73 -1.69 16.14 -17.29
CA LYS A 73 -2.90 16.95 -17.12
C LYS A 73 -2.93 17.63 -15.74
N GLY A 74 -2.60 16.91 -14.67
CA GLY A 74 -2.51 17.46 -13.33
C GLY A 74 -1.46 18.57 -13.22
N VAL A 75 -0.29 18.41 -13.87
CA VAL A 75 0.75 19.45 -13.95
C VAL A 75 0.24 20.68 -14.71
N ALA A 76 -0.50 20.51 -15.81
CA ALA A 76 -1.11 21.64 -16.52
C ALA A 76 -2.09 22.41 -15.64
N GLN A 77 -2.87 21.73 -14.79
CA GLN A 77 -3.74 22.38 -13.80
C GLN A 77 -2.94 23.12 -12.72
N ALA A 78 -1.84 22.53 -12.25
CA ALA A 78 -0.94 23.18 -11.30
C ALA A 78 -0.33 24.47 -11.89
N VAL A 79 0.11 24.45 -13.16
CA VAL A 79 0.59 25.64 -13.85
C VAL A 79 -0.49 26.72 -13.97
N ALA A 80 -1.75 26.32 -14.21
CA ALA A 80 -2.86 27.27 -14.36
C ALA A 80 -3.29 27.92 -13.04
N CYS A 81 -3.22 27.19 -11.91
CA CYS A 81 -3.69 27.72 -10.62
C CYS A 81 -2.56 28.19 -9.69
N GLU A 82 -1.30 27.93 -10.04
CA GLU A 82 -0.11 28.30 -9.26
C GLU A 82 -0.27 27.97 -7.76
N PRO A 83 -0.50 26.68 -7.38
CA PRO A 83 -0.86 26.34 -6.01
C PRO A 83 0.32 26.56 -5.06
N ASP A 84 0.01 27.02 -3.86
CA ASP A 84 0.92 26.96 -2.71
C ASP A 84 0.63 25.73 -1.82
N THR A 85 -0.52 25.07 -2.05
CA THR A 85 -0.92 23.84 -1.37
C THR A 85 -1.58 22.87 -2.34
N ILE A 86 -1.16 21.60 -2.30
CA ILE A 86 -1.84 20.48 -2.98
C ILE A 86 -2.51 19.61 -1.93
N ILE A 87 -3.81 19.37 -2.08
CA ILE A 87 -4.56 18.40 -1.28
C ILE A 87 -4.80 17.16 -2.15
N ALA A 88 -4.23 16.03 -1.76
CA ALA A 88 -4.47 14.74 -2.40
C ALA A 88 -5.57 14.00 -1.64
N LEU A 89 -6.73 13.81 -2.28
CA LEU A 89 -7.90 13.14 -1.70
C LEU A 89 -8.22 11.88 -2.47
N GLY A 90 -7.96 10.71 -1.90
CA GLY A 90 -8.27 9.43 -2.57
C GLY A 90 -7.44 8.26 -2.08
N GLY A 91 -7.49 7.15 -2.80
CA GLY A 91 -6.60 6.01 -2.57
C GLY A 91 -5.18 6.26 -3.10
N GLY A 92 -4.34 5.22 -3.09
CA GLY A 92 -2.94 5.32 -3.54
C GLY A 92 -2.77 6.02 -4.88
N SER A 93 -3.62 5.72 -5.87
CA SER A 93 -3.54 6.34 -7.20
C SER A 93 -3.67 7.88 -7.16
N ALA A 94 -4.54 8.42 -6.31
CA ALA A 94 -4.71 9.86 -6.18
C ALA A 94 -3.51 10.49 -5.45
N LEU A 95 -3.02 9.84 -4.40
CA LEU A 95 -1.85 10.30 -3.65
C LEU A 95 -0.60 10.29 -4.54
N ASP A 96 -0.38 9.21 -5.28
CA ASP A 96 0.77 9.05 -6.17
C ASP A 96 0.72 10.06 -7.34
N THR A 97 -0.48 10.28 -7.93
CA THR A 97 -0.67 11.34 -8.93
C THR A 97 -0.29 12.71 -8.36
N ALA A 98 -0.78 13.03 -7.16
CA ALA A 98 -0.52 14.33 -6.53
C ALA A 98 0.96 14.53 -6.20
N LYS A 99 1.65 13.50 -5.73
CA LYS A 99 3.10 13.50 -5.50
C LYS A 99 3.88 13.78 -6.80
N ALA A 100 3.54 13.05 -7.88
CA ALA A 100 4.16 13.23 -9.18
C ALA A 100 3.90 14.63 -9.75
N VAL A 101 2.65 15.12 -9.65
CA VAL A 101 2.28 16.48 -10.07
C VAL A 101 3.09 17.52 -9.30
N ARG A 102 3.15 17.42 -7.96
CA ARG A 102 3.94 18.33 -7.13
C ARG A 102 5.41 18.32 -7.54
N GLN A 103 5.99 17.16 -7.66
CA GLN A 103 7.41 16.99 -8.00
C GLN A 103 7.77 17.66 -9.34
N ILE A 104 6.99 17.37 -10.40
CA ILE A 104 7.23 17.92 -11.72
C ILE A 104 6.99 19.44 -11.74
N TYR A 105 5.92 19.91 -11.10
CA TYR A 105 5.58 21.32 -11.01
C TYR A 105 6.68 22.12 -10.31
N THR A 106 7.14 21.66 -9.14
CA THR A 106 8.18 22.36 -8.35
C THR A 106 9.54 22.32 -9.01
N GLN A 107 9.87 21.26 -9.77
CA GLN A 107 11.12 21.21 -10.54
C GLN A 107 11.11 22.15 -11.77
N GLY A 108 9.93 22.44 -12.31
CA GLY A 108 9.76 23.32 -13.47
C GLY A 108 9.70 24.81 -13.14
N ILE A 109 9.53 25.18 -11.86
CA ILE A 109 9.37 26.58 -11.42
C ILE A 109 10.35 26.85 -10.29
N GLU A 110 11.30 27.75 -10.54
CA GLU A 110 12.30 28.17 -9.56
C GLU A 110 11.61 28.78 -8.33
N GLU A 111 11.98 28.31 -7.11
CA GLU A 111 11.42 28.76 -5.81
C GLU A 111 9.95 28.38 -5.51
N ALA A 112 9.30 27.49 -6.26
CA ALA A 112 7.96 27.02 -5.91
C ALA A 112 7.99 26.14 -4.65
N ALA A 113 7.61 26.70 -3.51
CA ALA A 113 7.36 25.94 -2.28
C ALA A 113 5.88 25.52 -2.25
N VAL A 114 5.59 24.25 -2.57
CA VAL A 114 4.23 23.71 -2.57
C VAL A 114 4.10 22.65 -1.49
N GLN A 115 3.29 22.96 -0.50
CA GLN A 115 2.96 22.05 0.60
C GLN A 115 1.98 20.98 0.14
N MET A 116 2.06 19.77 0.70
CA MET A 116 1.13 18.68 0.38
C MET A 116 0.42 18.15 1.62
N ILE A 117 -0.90 18.03 1.52
CA ILE A 117 -1.76 17.37 2.49
C ILE A 117 -2.31 16.11 1.84
N ALA A 118 -2.02 14.94 2.39
CA ALA A 118 -2.55 13.67 1.93
C ALA A 118 -3.75 13.26 2.78
N ILE A 119 -4.88 12.97 2.13
CA ILE A 119 -6.11 12.49 2.75
C ILE A 119 -6.46 11.13 2.12
N PRO A 120 -5.93 10.02 2.67
CA PRO A 120 -6.21 8.71 2.13
C PRO A 120 -7.67 8.31 2.37
N THR A 121 -8.30 7.72 1.37
CA THR A 121 -9.69 7.23 1.45
C THR A 121 -9.78 5.72 1.45
N THR A 122 -8.65 5.03 1.36
CA THR A 122 -8.49 3.59 1.51
C THR A 122 -7.46 3.29 2.60
N SER A 123 -7.59 2.16 3.26
CA SER A 123 -6.66 1.72 4.30
C SER A 123 -5.80 0.58 3.75
N GLY A 124 -4.73 0.92 3.03
CA GLY A 124 -3.90 -0.07 2.33
C GLY A 124 -2.50 0.42 2.02
N THR A 125 -2.37 1.40 1.16
CA THR A 125 -1.08 1.74 0.52
C THR A 125 -0.08 2.47 1.40
N GLY A 126 -0.52 3.16 2.46
CA GLY A 126 0.37 3.99 3.27
C GLY A 126 1.04 5.14 2.50
N SER A 127 0.56 5.47 1.28
CA SER A 127 1.19 6.48 0.43
C SER A 127 1.23 7.87 1.07
N GLU A 128 0.39 8.14 2.05
CA GLU A 128 0.35 9.40 2.79
C GLU A 128 1.61 9.69 3.62
N VAL A 129 2.47 8.69 3.83
CA VAL A 129 3.72 8.81 4.62
C VAL A 129 4.96 8.31 3.88
N THR A 130 4.85 8.03 2.58
CA THR A 130 5.96 7.48 1.79
C THR A 130 6.53 8.50 0.82
N SER A 131 7.80 8.31 0.45
CA SER A 131 8.57 9.17 -0.47
C SER A 131 8.53 8.71 -1.93
N PHE A 132 7.60 7.85 -2.32
CA PHE A 132 7.51 7.34 -3.69
C PHE A 132 6.09 7.42 -4.25
N ALA A 133 6.01 7.38 -5.58
CA ALA A 133 4.77 7.31 -6.35
C ALA A 133 4.93 6.30 -7.48
N VAL A 134 3.93 5.44 -7.70
CA VAL A 134 3.93 4.45 -8.77
C VAL A 134 3.12 4.99 -9.94
N ILE A 135 3.77 5.16 -11.09
CA ILE A 135 3.16 5.69 -12.31
C ILE A 135 3.25 4.65 -13.43
N SER A 136 2.20 4.56 -14.22
CA SER A 136 2.10 3.65 -15.36
C SER A 136 2.50 4.34 -16.66
N ASP A 137 3.27 3.64 -17.47
CA ASP A 137 3.57 3.99 -18.85
C ASP A 137 2.84 3.02 -19.79
N PRO A 138 1.65 3.39 -20.32
CA PRO A 138 0.89 2.52 -21.19
C PRO A 138 1.59 2.24 -22.53
N ALA A 139 2.44 3.16 -22.99
CA ALA A 139 3.15 2.99 -24.27
C ALA A 139 4.21 1.88 -24.21
N ASN A 140 4.82 1.69 -23.05
CA ASN A 140 5.83 0.67 -22.80
C ASN A 140 5.31 -0.50 -21.95
N HIS A 141 4.00 -0.56 -21.67
CA HIS A 141 3.38 -1.58 -20.80
C HIS A 141 4.14 -1.79 -19.48
N SER A 142 4.60 -0.69 -18.86
CA SER A 142 5.43 -0.73 -17.66
C SER A 142 4.88 0.17 -16.56
N LYS A 143 5.23 -0.18 -15.32
CA LYS A 143 5.04 0.66 -14.14
C LYS A 143 6.42 0.99 -13.58
N PHE A 144 6.61 2.21 -13.13
CA PHE A 144 7.84 2.63 -12.48
C PHE A 144 7.56 3.45 -11.23
N ALA A 145 8.41 3.30 -10.24
CA ALA A 145 8.35 4.10 -9.03
C ALA A 145 9.24 5.35 -9.21
N LEU A 146 8.65 6.51 -8.98
CA LEU A 146 9.39 7.74 -8.71
C LEU A 146 9.74 7.72 -7.23
N VAL A 147 10.99 8.00 -6.87
CA VAL A 147 11.45 7.98 -5.48
C VAL A 147 12.24 9.26 -5.21
N ASP A 148 11.73 10.09 -4.32
CA ASP A 148 12.37 11.32 -3.88
C ASP A 148 11.83 11.72 -2.49
N ASP A 149 12.69 12.07 -1.55
CA ASP A 149 12.29 12.56 -0.24
C ASP A 149 11.31 13.74 -0.31
N ALA A 150 11.43 14.59 -1.34
CA ALA A 150 10.55 15.71 -1.59
C ALA A 150 9.12 15.30 -1.95
N MET A 151 8.87 14.02 -2.29
CA MET A 151 7.51 13.50 -2.52
C MET A 151 6.75 13.20 -1.24
N THR A 152 7.44 13.11 -0.09
CA THR A 152 6.76 12.84 1.18
C THR A 152 5.83 14.01 1.54
N PRO A 153 4.53 13.75 1.81
CA PRO A 153 3.61 14.79 2.24
C PRO A 153 4.02 15.41 3.58
N GLU A 154 3.84 16.71 3.75
CA GLU A 154 4.07 17.39 5.03
C GLU A 154 3.01 17.04 6.06
N PHE A 155 1.77 16.80 5.58
CA PHE A 155 0.63 16.45 6.43
C PHE A 155 -0.12 15.25 5.88
N ALA A 156 -0.59 14.40 6.80
CA ALA A 156 -1.54 13.32 6.53
C ALA A 156 -2.76 13.50 7.44
N ILE A 157 -3.97 13.36 6.87
CA ILE A 157 -5.23 13.43 7.61
C ILE A 157 -5.95 12.09 7.47
N LEU A 158 -5.98 11.34 8.57
CA LEU A 158 -6.57 10.02 8.67
C LEU A 158 -7.98 10.09 9.28
N ASP A 159 -8.90 10.75 8.57
CA ASP A 159 -10.29 10.83 9.01
C ASP A 159 -11.09 9.62 8.51
N PRO A 160 -11.67 8.80 9.41
CA PRO A 160 -12.42 7.61 9.03
C PRO A 160 -13.63 7.89 8.14
N VAL A 161 -14.18 9.10 8.13
CA VAL A 161 -15.33 9.50 7.29
C VAL A 161 -15.10 9.19 5.81
N PHE A 162 -13.85 9.28 5.34
CA PHE A 162 -13.51 8.98 3.95
C PHE A 162 -13.49 7.49 3.65
N THR A 163 -13.33 6.64 4.65
CA THR A 163 -13.23 5.18 4.49
C THR A 163 -14.56 4.45 4.66
N MET A 164 -15.60 5.13 5.19
CA MET A 164 -16.91 4.52 5.49
C MET A 164 -17.63 3.94 4.28
N SER A 165 -17.40 4.47 3.07
CA SER A 165 -18.01 3.98 1.83
C SER A 165 -17.19 2.92 1.10
N VAL A 166 -16.04 2.53 1.64
CA VAL A 166 -15.17 1.53 1.00
C VAL A 166 -15.87 0.17 1.02
N PRO A 167 -16.06 -0.47 -0.16
CA PRO A 167 -16.67 -1.80 -0.24
C PRO A 167 -15.90 -2.85 0.57
N SER A 168 -16.60 -3.87 1.05
CA SER A 168 -15.99 -4.95 1.84
C SER A 168 -14.88 -5.68 1.06
N SER A 169 -15.05 -5.90 -0.24
CA SER A 169 -14.01 -6.52 -1.08
C SER A 169 -12.73 -5.70 -1.14
N VAL A 170 -12.85 -4.36 -1.29
CA VAL A 170 -11.69 -3.46 -1.26
C VAL A 170 -11.07 -3.43 0.14
N THR A 171 -11.90 -3.42 1.20
CA THR A 171 -11.43 -3.52 2.59
C THR A 171 -10.60 -4.79 2.83
N ALA A 172 -11.04 -5.92 2.26
CA ALA A 172 -10.32 -7.19 2.35
C ALA A 172 -8.97 -7.13 1.64
N ASP A 173 -8.97 -6.71 0.37
CA ASP A 173 -7.76 -6.64 -0.44
C ASP A 173 -6.74 -5.67 0.18
N THR A 174 -7.16 -4.45 0.52
CA THR A 174 -6.26 -3.44 1.10
C THR A 174 -5.77 -3.79 2.50
N GLY A 175 -6.62 -4.40 3.33
CA GLY A 175 -6.21 -4.85 4.66
C GLY A 175 -5.22 -6.02 4.64
N MET A 176 -5.36 -6.95 3.68
CA MET A 176 -4.35 -8.01 3.46
C MET A 176 -3.05 -7.44 2.91
N ASP A 177 -3.12 -6.37 2.13
CA ASP A 177 -1.97 -5.61 1.68
C ASP A 177 -1.19 -5.01 2.87
N VAL A 178 -1.90 -4.38 3.81
CA VAL A 178 -1.30 -3.89 5.06
C VAL A 178 -0.61 -5.01 5.84
N LEU A 179 -1.23 -6.19 5.94
CA LEU A 179 -0.60 -7.33 6.61
C LEU A 179 0.67 -7.77 5.87
N THR A 180 0.67 -7.75 4.54
CA THR A 180 1.84 -8.08 3.72
C THR A 180 2.94 -7.05 3.92
N HIS A 181 2.62 -5.76 3.86
CA HIS A 181 3.56 -4.66 4.15
C HIS A 181 4.27 -4.87 5.49
N THR A 182 3.49 -5.14 6.55
CA THR A 182 4.06 -5.30 7.89
C THR A 182 4.96 -6.51 8.01
N LEU A 183 4.56 -7.66 7.45
CA LEU A 183 5.34 -8.90 7.54
C LEU A 183 6.60 -8.83 6.68
N GLU A 184 6.55 -8.21 5.50
CA GLU A 184 7.74 -8.04 4.67
C GLU A 184 8.71 -7.02 5.26
N ALA A 185 8.22 -5.85 5.69
CA ALA A 185 9.05 -4.86 6.38
C ALA A 185 9.72 -5.43 7.64
N TYR A 186 9.00 -6.25 8.40
CA TYR A 186 9.50 -6.86 9.63
C TYR A 186 10.67 -7.83 9.40
N VAL A 187 10.66 -8.58 8.30
CA VAL A 187 11.73 -9.53 7.97
C VAL A 187 12.74 -8.96 6.98
N SER A 188 12.55 -7.75 6.49
CA SER A 188 13.46 -7.08 5.55
C SER A 188 14.89 -7.03 6.07
N THR A 189 15.86 -7.06 5.16
CA THR A 189 17.28 -6.86 5.50
C THR A 189 17.60 -5.45 6.00
N GLN A 190 16.65 -4.51 5.81
CA GLN A 190 16.74 -3.11 6.28
C GLN A 190 15.88 -2.84 7.51
N ALA A 191 15.24 -3.85 8.09
CA ALA A 191 14.43 -3.71 9.30
C ALA A 191 15.24 -3.18 10.49
N THR A 192 14.62 -2.33 11.28
CA THR A 192 15.17 -1.73 12.51
C THR A 192 14.15 -1.82 13.64
N ASP A 193 14.58 -1.61 14.89
CA ASP A 193 13.65 -1.57 16.03
C ASP A 193 12.54 -0.52 15.85
N PHE A 194 12.79 0.56 15.12
CA PHE A 194 11.79 1.60 14.83
C PHE A 194 10.76 1.14 13.81
N THR A 195 11.20 0.50 12.72
CA THR A 195 10.30 -0.06 11.71
C THR A 195 9.53 -1.25 12.28
N ASP A 196 10.17 -2.07 13.10
CA ASP A 196 9.55 -3.20 13.79
C ASP A 196 8.42 -2.72 14.71
N ALA A 197 8.65 -1.67 15.52
CA ALA A 197 7.61 -1.12 16.41
C ALA A 197 6.35 -0.65 15.65
N CYS A 198 6.52 0.02 14.50
CA CYS A 198 5.42 0.42 13.64
C CYS A 198 4.72 -0.81 13.02
N GLY A 199 5.49 -1.75 12.48
CA GLY A 199 5.00 -2.98 11.87
C GLY A 199 4.25 -3.88 12.85
N GLU A 200 4.78 -4.11 14.03
CA GLU A 200 4.15 -4.91 15.10
C GLU A 200 2.79 -4.35 15.50
N LYS A 201 2.72 -3.03 15.68
CA LYS A 201 1.47 -2.38 16.03
C LYS A 201 0.43 -2.50 14.93
N ALA A 202 0.82 -2.25 13.68
CA ALA A 202 -0.07 -2.35 12.52
C ALA A 202 -0.55 -3.80 12.31
N MET A 203 0.36 -4.78 12.35
CA MET A 203 0.09 -6.20 12.23
C MET A 203 -0.93 -6.66 13.27
N GLY A 204 -0.76 -6.27 14.53
CA GLY A 204 -1.68 -6.61 15.62
C GLY A 204 -3.09 -6.06 15.40
N ILE A 205 -3.24 -4.83 14.93
CA ILE A 205 -4.54 -4.22 14.63
C ILE A 205 -5.21 -4.98 13.47
N ILE A 206 -4.51 -5.19 12.36
CA ILE A 206 -5.05 -5.90 11.19
C ILE A 206 -5.50 -7.31 11.58
N TRP A 207 -4.67 -8.04 12.31
CA TRP A 207 -4.99 -9.40 12.74
C TRP A 207 -6.28 -9.49 13.58
N GLN A 208 -6.49 -8.51 14.45
CA GLN A 208 -7.63 -8.48 15.38
C GLN A 208 -8.90 -7.90 14.76
N ASP A 209 -8.79 -6.89 13.90
CA ASP A 209 -9.91 -6.03 13.55
C ASP A 209 -10.31 -6.10 12.07
N LEU A 210 -9.47 -6.60 11.14
CA LEU A 210 -9.75 -6.59 9.71
C LEU A 210 -11.05 -7.32 9.33
N VAL A 211 -11.26 -8.53 9.84
CA VAL A 211 -12.49 -9.30 9.59
C VAL A 211 -13.73 -8.59 10.16
N LYS A 212 -13.58 -7.89 11.28
CA LYS A 212 -14.68 -7.13 11.88
C LYS A 212 -15.08 -5.95 10.98
N VAL A 213 -14.09 -5.19 10.48
CA VAL A 213 -14.33 -4.10 9.51
C VAL A 213 -14.89 -4.62 8.19
N TYR A 214 -14.41 -5.76 7.71
CA TYR A 214 -14.95 -6.41 6.51
C TYR A 214 -16.45 -6.72 6.65
N ARG A 215 -16.88 -7.18 7.83
CA ARG A 215 -18.28 -7.54 8.12
C ARG A 215 -19.14 -6.33 8.45
N ASP A 216 -18.58 -5.35 9.13
CA ASP A 216 -19.24 -4.11 9.56
C ASP A 216 -18.40 -2.90 9.16
N GLY A 217 -18.46 -2.56 7.89
CA GLY A 217 -17.75 -1.42 7.31
C GLY A 217 -18.30 -0.06 7.74
N GLN A 218 -19.42 -0.01 8.47
CA GLN A 218 -20.00 1.22 9.01
C GLN A 218 -19.55 1.50 10.45
N ASN A 219 -18.75 0.64 11.04
CA ASN A 219 -18.17 0.87 12.35
C ASN A 219 -16.95 1.82 12.26
N GLU A 220 -17.20 3.08 12.56
CA GLU A 220 -16.21 4.15 12.45
C GLU A 220 -14.97 3.91 13.30
N ALA A 221 -15.14 3.45 14.54
CA ALA A 221 -14.01 3.16 15.42
C ALA A 221 -13.10 2.04 14.89
N LEU A 222 -13.67 1.02 14.24
CA LEU A 222 -12.91 -0.02 13.56
C LEU A 222 -12.25 0.51 12.29
N ARG A 223 -12.95 1.34 11.50
CA ARG A 223 -12.36 2.01 10.33
C ARG A 223 -11.16 2.85 10.73
N ALA A 224 -11.27 3.69 11.76
CA ALA A 224 -10.17 4.50 12.26
C ALA A 224 -8.95 3.65 12.66
N LYS A 225 -9.17 2.52 13.35
CA LYS A 225 -8.08 1.61 13.73
C LYS A 225 -7.35 1.01 12.53
N VAL A 226 -8.10 0.48 11.56
CA VAL A 226 -7.51 -0.12 10.35
C VAL A 226 -6.84 0.95 9.49
N HIS A 227 -7.39 2.17 9.45
CA HIS A 227 -6.78 3.30 8.77
C HIS A 227 -5.44 3.70 9.40
N ASN A 228 -5.38 3.79 10.72
CA ASN A 228 -4.13 4.02 11.44
C ASN A 228 -3.12 2.88 11.23
N ALA A 229 -3.57 1.63 11.15
CA ALA A 229 -2.69 0.49 10.88
C ALA A 229 -2.07 0.57 9.48
N SER A 230 -2.83 1.01 8.47
CA SER A 230 -2.31 1.25 7.12
C SER A 230 -1.20 2.29 7.13
N CYS A 231 -1.40 3.42 7.81
CA CYS A 231 -0.38 4.47 7.94
C CYS A 231 0.87 3.96 8.68
N LEU A 232 0.70 3.24 9.79
CA LEU A 232 1.83 2.63 10.53
C LEU A 232 2.62 1.64 9.68
N ALA A 233 1.93 0.84 8.85
CA ALA A 233 2.61 -0.05 7.89
C ALA A 233 3.39 0.77 6.85
N GLY A 234 2.82 1.88 6.36
CA GLY A 234 3.48 2.85 5.50
C GLY A 234 4.79 3.36 6.09
N MET A 235 4.75 3.77 7.37
CA MET A 235 5.96 4.20 8.11
C MET A 235 7.01 3.08 8.19
N ALA A 236 6.59 1.85 8.41
CA ALA A 236 7.50 0.71 8.51
C ALA A 236 8.20 0.43 7.18
N PHE A 237 7.44 0.23 6.09
CA PHE A 237 8.02 -0.17 4.83
C PHE A 237 8.66 0.97 4.03
N SER A 238 8.30 2.22 4.30
CA SER A 238 9.00 3.38 3.70
C SER A 238 10.49 3.36 4.04
N GLU A 239 10.84 2.91 5.24
CA GLU A 239 12.21 2.86 5.75
C GLU A 239 12.85 1.47 5.62
N ALA A 240 12.06 0.39 5.82
CA ALA A 240 12.57 -0.98 5.75
C ALA A 240 12.51 -1.58 4.34
N SER A 241 11.76 -0.95 3.40
CA SER A 241 11.39 -1.56 2.13
C SER A 241 10.56 -2.84 2.31
N LEU A 242 10.33 -3.58 1.24
CA LEU A 242 9.46 -4.75 1.18
C LEU A 242 10.26 -6.00 0.77
N GLY A 243 9.60 -6.99 0.19
CA GLY A 243 10.22 -8.24 -0.23
C GLY A 243 9.60 -8.82 -1.49
N ILE A 244 9.86 -10.12 -1.73
CA ILE A 244 9.44 -10.79 -2.97
C ILE A 244 7.92 -11.00 -3.08
N CYS A 245 7.14 -10.86 -2.01
CA CYS A 245 5.69 -10.92 -2.14
C CYS A 245 5.20 -9.76 -3.01
N HIS A 246 5.67 -8.55 -2.74
CA HIS A 246 5.37 -7.38 -3.55
C HIS A 246 5.94 -7.49 -4.96
N SER A 247 7.20 -7.92 -5.11
CA SER A 247 7.80 -8.09 -6.43
C SER A 247 7.01 -9.07 -7.32
N LEU A 248 6.57 -10.18 -6.75
CA LEU A 248 5.71 -11.14 -7.44
C LEU A 248 4.32 -10.57 -7.71
N ALA A 249 3.72 -9.84 -6.76
CA ALA A 249 2.42 -9.24 -6.92
C ALA A 249 2.41 -8.14 -7.99
N HIS A 250 3.48 -7.34 -8.10
CA HIS A 250 3.63 -6.32 -9.15
C HIS A 250 3.61 -6.95 -10.55
N ALA A 251 4.42 -8.00 -10.77
CA ALA A 251 4.47 -8.68 -12.06
C ALA A 251 3.14 -9.39 -12.38
N LEU A 252 2.54 -10.07 -11.38
CA LEU A 252 1.26 -10.76 -11.52
C LEU A 252 0.10 -9.79 -11.83
N GLY A 253 0.02 -8.70 -11.07
CA GLY A 253 -0.99 -7.67 -11.25
C GLY A 253 -0.83 -6.93 -12.58
N GLY A 254 0.40 -6.63 -13.00
CA GLY A 254 0.71 -6.01 -14.29
C GLY A 254 0.28 -6.88 -15.47
N ARG A 255 0.47 -8.21 -15.38
CA ARG A 255 0.14 -9.14 -16.47
C ARG A 255 -1.34 -9.52 -16.54
N PHE A 256 -1.99 -9.73 -15.39
CA PHE A 256 -3.34 -10.28 -15.33
C PHE A 256 -4.39 -9.33 -14.73
N HIS A 257 -4.02 -8.09 -14.45
CA HIS A 257 -4.90 -7.06 -13.88
C HIS A 257 -5.58 -7.49 -12.55
N ILE A 258 -4.89 -8.32 -11.77
CA ILE A 258 -5.36 -8.71 -10.44
C ILE A 258 -5.15 -7.53 -9.49
N PRO A 259 -6.15 -7.14 -8.67
CA PRO A 259 -5.98 -6.10 -7.66
C PRO A 259 -4.77 -6.38 -6.77
N HIS A 260 -3.94 -5.36 -6.54
CA HIS A 260 -2.63 -5.49 -5.88
C HIS A 260 -2.69 -6.21 -4.53
N GLY A 261 -3.55 -5.77 -3.62
CA GLY A 261 -3.69 -6.41 -2.30
C GLY A 261 -4.22 -7.85 -2.38
N ARG A 262 -5.02 -8.18 -3.41
CA ARG A 262 -5.46 -9.56 -3.67
C ARG A 262 -4.31 -10.44 -4.13
N ALA A 263 -3.46 -9.94 -5.02
CA ALA A 263 -2.26 -10.66 -5.46
C ALA A 263 -1.32 -10.93 -4.26
N ASN A 264 -1.10 -9.92 -3.42
CA ASN A 264 -0.33 -10.08 -2.19
C ASN A 264 -0.96 -11.10 -1.24
N ALA A 265 -2.28 -11.07 -1.03
CA ALA A 265 -2.98 -12.01 -0.16
C ALA A 265 -2.82 -13.48 -0.59
N ILE A 266 -2.84 -13.73 -1.90
CA ILE A 266 -2.64 -15.08 -2.46
C ILE A 266 -1.19 -15.52 -2.31
N LEU A 267 -0.22 -14.64 -2.56
CA LEU A 267 1.21 -14.94 -2.56
C LEU A 267 1.81 -15.07 -1.15
N LEU A 268 1.36 -14.25 -0.20
CA LEU A 268 1.95 -14.11 1.13
C LEU A 268 2.19 -15.43 1.87
N PRO A 269 1.25 -16.39 1.93
CA PRO A 269 1.45 -17.67 2.61
C PRO A 269 2.64 -18.46 2.03
N TYR A 270 2.80 -18.44 0.71
CA TYR A 270 3.86 -19.16 0.01
C TYR A 270 5.21 -18.49 0.16
N VAL A 271 5.23 -17.15 0.15
CA VAL A 271 6.45 -16.36 0.37
C VAL A 271 6.97 -16.54 1.80
N ILE A 272 6.09 -16.52 2.80
CA ILE A 272 6.49 -16.80 4.19
C ILE A 272 7.10 -18.20 4.29
N ALA A 273 6.45 -19.21 3.71
CA ALA A 273 6.95 -20.60 3.74
C ALA A 273 8.31 -20.74 3.04
N TYR A 274 8.51 -20.05 1.93
CA TYR A 274 9.77 -19.99 1.19
C TYR A 274 10.87 -19.30 2.00
N ASN A 275 10.61 -18.08 2.45
CA ASN A 275 11.58 -17.30 3.22
C ASN A 275 11.99 -18.01 4.52
N ALA A 276 11.04 -18.61 5.24
CA ALA A 276 11.29 -19.33 6.48
C ALA A 276 11.93 -20.73 6.27
N GLY A 277 11.96 -21.22 5.04
CA GLY A 277 12.48 -22.58 4.74
C GLY A 277 11.63 -23.69 5.35
N LEU A 278 10.29 -23.53 5.38
CA LEU A 278 9.42 -24.52 6.04
C LEU A 278 9.51 -25.94 5.44
N ASN A 279 9.79 -26.04 4.15
CA ASN A 279 9.93 -27.30 3.43
C ASN A 279 11.39 -27.79 3.31
N GLU A 280 12.30 -27.10 4.01
CA GLU A 280 13.73 -27.43 3.97
C GLU A 280 14.20 -28.12 5.25
N THR A 281 15.31 -28.87 5.15
CA THR A 281 15.95 -29.49 6.31
C THR A 281 16.71 -28.47 7.16
N LYS A 282 17.21 -27.38 6.53
CA LYS A 282 17.96 -26.31 7.19
C LYS A 282 17.06 -25.08 7.33
N ALA A 283 16.92 -24.60 8.55
CA ALA A 283 16.18 -23.37 8.84
C ALA A 283 16.86 -22.16 8.18
N GLN A 284 16.04 -21.22 7.68
CA GLN A 284 16.51 -19.95 7.16
C GLN A 284 16.62 -18.92 8.30
N PRO A 285 17.53 -17.93 8.20
CA PRO A 285 17.76 -16.95 9.28
C PRO A 285 16.51 -16.17 9.71
N CYS A 286 15.60 -15.90 8.78
CA CYS A 286 14.36 -15.14 9.06
C CYS A 286 13.25 -15.97 9.73
N LEU A 287 13.43 -17.30 9.92
CA LEU A 287 12.47 -18.15 10.62
C LEU A 287 12.14 -17.60 12.01
N THR A 288 13.17 -17.17 12.76
CA THR A 288 13.01 -16.60 14.11
C THR A 288 12.14 -15.32 14.09
N LYS A 289 12.36 -14.42 13.15
CA LYS A 289 11.53 -13.19 13.03
C LYS A 289 10.07 -13.53 12.68
N TYR A 290 9.81 -14.45 11.79
CA TYR A 290 8.43 -14.91 11.53
C TYR A 290 7.80 -15.61 12.74
N ALA A 291 8.58 -16.35 13.52
CA ALA A 291 8.08 -16.94 14.76
C ALA A 291 7.76 -15.89 15.82
N GLN A 292 8.56 -14.81 15.90
CA GLN A 292 8.26 -13.65 16.75
C GLN A 292 6.97 -12.97 16.32
N ALA A 293 6.79 -12.70 15.02
CA ALA A 293 5.54 -12.18 14.48
C ALA A 293 4.34 -13.07 14.82
N ALA A 294 4.45 -14.39 14.67
CA ALA A 294 3.42 -15.33 15.08
C ALA A 294 3.06 -15.19 16.57
N ASN A 295 4.08 -15.11 17.43
CA ASN A 295 3.88 -14.97 18.88
C ASN A 295 3.18 -13.66 19.25
N LEU A 296 3.52 -12.54 18.59
CA LEU A 296 2.85 -11.24 18.75
C LEU A 296 1.37 -11.31 18.39
N LEU A 297 1.01 -12.12 17.40
CA LEU A 297 -0.37 -12.37 17.00
C LEU A 297 -1.10 -13.42 17.87
N GLY A 298 -0.47 -13.91 18.93
CA GLY A 298 -1.02 -14.92 19.81
C GLY A 298 -1.00 -16.34 19.24
N ILE A 299 -0.14 -16.59 18.24
CA ILE A 299 0.02 -17.90 17.58
C ILE A 299 1.25 -18.58 18.15
N HIS A 300 1.05 -19.63 18.92
CA HIS A 300 2.13 -20.36 19.58
C HIS A 300 2.19 -21.79 19.10
N GLY A 301 3.30 -22.21 18.50
CA GLY A 301 3.67 -23.59 18.21
C GLY A 301 4.71 -24.09 19.23
N GLY A 302 4.92 -25.39 19.31
CA GLY A 302 5.95 -25.95 20.20
C GLY A 302 7.39 -25.63 19.76
N THR A 303 7.59 -25.17 18.52
CA THR A 303 8.86 -24.76 17.93
C THR A 303 8.66 -23.53 17.04
N GLU A 304 9.73 -22.82 16.69
CA GLU A 304 9.66 -21.70 15.73
C GLU A 304 9.02 -22.15 14.40
N LYS A 305 9.46 -23.30 13.86
CA LYS A 305 8.91 -23.85 12.62
C LYS A 305 7.40 -24.12 12.72
N SER A 306 6.93 -24.68 13.83
CA SER A 306 5.49 -24.91 14.03
C SER A 306 4.71 -23.63 14.25
N SER A 307 5.28 -22.61 14.93
CA SER A 307 4.65 -21.29 15.04
C SER A 307 4.48 -20.63 13.66
N VAL A 308 5.48 -20.67 12.80
CA VAL A 308 5.38 -20.10 11.45
C VAL A 308 4.42 -20.90 10.56
N THR A 309 4.38 -22.24 10.70
CA THR A 309 3.37 -23.04 9.97
C THR A 309 1.94 -22.66 10.39
N LEU A 310 1.72 -22.43 11.68
CA LEU A 310 0.43 -21.96 12.18
C LEU A 310 0.11 -20.52 11.74
N LEU A 311 1.12 -19.65 11.64
CA LEU A 311 0.96 -18.29 11.09
C LEU A 311 0.46 -18.35 9.65
N VAL A 312 1.11 -19.15 8.81
CA VAL A 312 0.71 -19.37 7.40
C VAL A 312 -0.74 -19.86 7.32
N ALA A 313 -1.10 -20.89 8.09
CA ALA A 313 -2.47 -21.39 8.15
C ALA A 313 -3.47 -20.33 8.67
N GLY A 314 -3.03 -19.49 9.61
CA GLY A 314 -3.81 -18.36 10.14
C GLY A 314 -4.11 -17.32 9.07
N ILE A 315 -3.11 -16.93 8.28
CA ILE A 315 -3.24 -15.97 7.18
C ILE A 315 -4.21 -16.50 6.12
N GLN A 316 -4.09 -17.78 5.73
CA GLN A 316 -5.03 -18.40 4.80
C GLN A 316 -6.48 -18.39 5.32
N ARG A 317 -6.65 -18.69 6.63
CA ARG A 317 -7.97 -18.63 7.28
C ARG A 317 -8.51 -17.22 7.29
N LEU A 318 -7.67 -16.21 7.56
CA LEU A 318 -8.05 -14.79 7.55
C LEU A 318 -8.55 -14.39 6.15
N ALA A 319 -7.81 -14.69 5.09
CA ALA A 319 -8.18 -14.44 3.70
C ALA A 319 -9.51 -15.13 3.33
N LYS A 320 -9.67 -16.39 3.70
CA LYS A 320 -10.91 -17.16 3.46
C LYS A 320 -12.13 -16.56 4.15
N GLN A 321 -11.99 -16.00 5.36
CA GLN A 321 -13.10 -15.33 6.07
C GLN A 321 -13.60 -14.07 5.36
N MET A 322 -12.81 -13.53 4.45
CA MET A 322 -13.10 -12.33 3.65
C MET A 322 -13.34 -12.66 2.17
N ALA A 323 -13.58 -13.93 1.85
CA ALA A 323 -13.83 -14.41 0.51
C ALA A 323 -12.72 -14.06 -0.52
N ILE A 324 -11.48 -13.95 -0.06
CA ILE A 324 -10.32 -13.79 -0.95
C ILE A 324 -9.99 -15.17 -1.55
N PRO A 325 -9.80 -15.28 -2.87
CA PRO A 325 -9.39 -16.51 -3.52
C PRO A 325 -8.08 -17.06 -2.95
N SER A 326 -7.98 -18.38 -2.83
CA SER A 326 -6.80 -19.05 -2.30
C SER A 326 -5.78 -19.44 -3.38
N SER A 327 -6.17 -19.32 -4.64
CA SER A 327 -5.36 -19.71 -5.81
C SER A 327 -5.73 -18.88 -7.05
N ILE A 328 -4.88 -18.94 -8.06
CA ILE A 328 -5.13 -18.29 -9.35
C ILE A 328 -6.26 -18.98 -10.12
N THR A 329 -6.44 -20.28 -9.95
CA THR A 329 -7.54 -21.02 -10.58
C THR A 329 -8.92 -20.50 -10.17
N GLU A 330 -9.06 -20.02 -8.93
CA GLU A 330 -10.31 -19.44 -8.43
C GLU A 330 -10.64 -18.06 -9.02
N ILE A 331 -9.66 -17.40 -9.65
CA ILE A 331 -9.83 -16.10 -10.31
C ILE A 331 -10.34 -16.27 -11.76
N GLY A 332 -10.17 -17.45 -12.34
CA GLY A 332 -10.63 -17.77 -13.70
C GLY A 332 -9.64 -17.40 -14.80
N ILE A 333 -8.37 -17.29 -14.49
CA ILE A 333 -7.30 -17.13 -15.49
C ILE A 333 -7.09 -18.48 -16.21
N ASP A 334 -6.80 -18.44 -17.50
CA ASP A 334 -6.51 -19.62 -18.29
C ASP A 334 -5.17 -20.26 -17.88
N GLU A 335 -5.13 -21.60 -17.77
CA GLU A 335 -3.93 -22.31 -17.29
C GLU A 335 -2.76 -22.18 -18.26
N GLU A 336 -2.99 -22.32 -19.55
CA GLU A 336 -1.95 -22.26 -20.55
C GLU A 336 -1.35 -20.85 -20.61
N GLU A 337 -2.20 -19.82 -20.61
CA GLU A 337 -1.76 -18.43 -20.56
C GLU A 337 -0.94 -18.13 -19.31
N PHE A 338 -1.40 -18.59 -18.14
CA PHE A 338 -0.67 -18.37 -16.88
C PHE A 338 0.69 -19.07 -16.89
N MET A 339 0.75 -20.35 -17.30
CA MET A 339 2.01 -21.11 -17.31
C MET A 339 3.02 -20.51 -18.29
N GLN A 340 2.57 -20.02 -19.45
CA GLN A 340 3.43 -19.34 -20.42
C GLN A 340 3.98 -18.01 -19.91
N ALA A 341 3.24 -17.29 -19.07
CA ALA A 341 3.65 -16.01 -18.52
C ALA A 341 4.66 -16.11 -17.35
N ILE A 342 4.75 -17.27 -16.67
CA ILE A 342 5.58 -17.47 -15.48
C ILE A 342 7.04 -17.02 -15.67
N PRO A 343 7.79 -17.40 -16.74
CA PRO A 343 9.19 -17.01 -16.87
C PRO A 343 9.39 -15.48 -16.94
N GLU A 344 8.51 -14.79 -17.67
CA GLU A 344 8.56 -13.34 -17.82
C GLU A 344 8.21 -12.63 -16.51
N MET A 345 7.16 -13.07 -15.83
CA MET A 345 6.78 -12.53 -14.52
C MET A 345 7.88 -12.73 -13.48
N ALA A 346 8.52 -13.91 -13.45
CA ALA A 346 9.64 -14.18 -12.54
C ALA A 346 10.85 -13.30 -12.86
N GLN A 347 11.17 -13.09 -14.13
CA GLN A 347 12.23 -12.18 -14.55
C GLN A 347 11.94 -10.73 -14.14
N THR A 348 10.70 -10.27 -14.28
CA THR A 348 10.25 -8.95 -13.84
C THR A 348 10.40 -8.80 -12.33
N ALA A 349 9.93 -9.78 -11.56
CA ALA A 349 10.06 -9.79 -10.11
C ALA A 349 11.52 -9.78 -9.64
N MET A 350 12.43 -10.45 -10.35
CA MET A 350 13.87 -10.41 -10.05
C MET A 350 14.48 -9.01 -10.18
N LYS A 351 13.92 -8.16 -11.03
CA LYS A 351 14.39 -6.79 -11.27
C LYS A 351 13.72 -5.75 -10.37
N ASP A 352 12.66 -6.15 -9.68
CA ASP A 352 11.92 -5.27 -8.78
C ASP A 352 12.77 -4.89 -7.56
N THR A 353 12.68 -3.62 -7.15
CA THR A 353 13.48 -3.09 -6.03
C THR A 353 13.16 -3.76 -4.71
N CYS A 354 11.92 -4.22 -4.50
CA CYS A 354 11.51 -4.94 -3.30
C CYS A 354 12.26 -6.27 -3.12
N THR A 355 12.69 -6.90 -4.22
CA THR A 355 13.48 -8.14 -4.17
C THR A 355 14.83 -7.95 -3.46
N LEU A 356 15.41 -6.75 -3.54
CA LEU A 356 16.74 -6.46 -2.97
C LEU A 356 16.79 -6.53 -1.45
N THR A 357 15.66 -6.33 -0.80
CA THR A 357 15.55 -6.29 0.67
C THR A 357 14.91 -7.54 1.26
N ASN A 358 14.56 -8.52 0.40
CA ASN A 358 14.04 -9.79 0.87
C ASN A 358 15.08 -10.54 1.73
N PRO A 359 14.70 -11.18 2.85
CA PRO A 359 15.65 -11.81 3.77
C PRO A 359 16.37 -13.03 3.17
N ARG A 360 15.82 -13.60 2.11
CA ARG A 360 16.40 -14.68 1.32
C ARG A 360 16.55 -14.22 -0.13
N VAL A 361 17.77 -14.27 -0.66
CA VAL A 361 18.02 -13.93 -2.06
C VAL A 361 17.45 -15.04 -2.95
N PRO A 362 16.42 -14.74 -3.79
CA PRO A 362 15.81 -15.75 -4.64
C PRO A 362 16.60 -15.96 -5.92
N THR A 363 16.42 -17.13 -6.54
CA THR A 363 16.74 -17.36 -7.94
C THR A 363 15.47 -17.23 -8.79
N GLN A 364 15.62 -16.98 -10.09
CA GLN A 364 14.47 -16.93 -11.01
C GLN A 364 13.66 -18.23 -10.97
N ILE A 365 14.32 -19.41 -10.90
CA ILE A 365 13.66 -20.72 -10.84
C ILE A 365 12.80 -20.85 -9.57
N GLU A 366 13.28 -20.34 -8.43
CA GLU A 366 12.50 -20.36 -7.18
C GLU A 366 11.27 -19.45 -7.27
N LEU A 367 11.36 -18.27 -7.92
CA LEU A 367 10.21 -17.39 -8.15
C LEU A 367 9.20 -18.03 -9.12
N GLU A 368 9.67 -18.70 -10.18
CA GLU A 368 8.80 -19.49 -11.07
C GLU A 368 8.06 -20.61 -10.32
N ASP A 369 8.75 -21.29 -9.39
CA ASP A 369 8.12 -22.33 -8.56
C ASP A 369 7.05 -21.75 -7.63
N LEU A 370 7.26 -20.57 -7.06
CA LEU A 370 6.25 -19.87 -6.27
C LEU A 370 4.99 -19.58 -7.10
N TYR A 371 5.12 -19.11 -8.35
CA TYR A 371 3.98 -18.93 -9.25
C TYR A 371 3.27 -20.24 -9.57
N ARG A 372 3.99 -21.34 -9.82
CA ARG A 372 3.36 -22.66 -10.05
C ARG A 372 2.58 -23.17 -8.85
N ARG A 373 3.05 -22.85 -7.61
CA ARG A 373 2.36 -23.24 -6.37
C ARG A 373 1.06 -22.46 -6.16
N ILE A 374 1.05 -21.16 -6.39
CA ILE A 374 -0.17 -20.37 -6.23
C ILE A 374 -1.24 -20.71 -7.28
N TRP A 375 -0.86 -21.33 -8.40
CA TRP A 375 -1.82 -21.79 -9.40
C TRP A 375 -2.79 -22.81 -8.82
N ARG A 376 -2.27 -23.84 -8.18
CA ARG A 376 -3.08 -25.00 -7.72
C ARG A 376 -3.73 -24.78 -6.37
N GLY A 377 -3.21 -23.90 -5.58
CA GLY A 377 -3.64 -23.71 -4.20
C GLY A 377 -3.35 -24.97 -3.35
N GLY A 378 -2.53 -24.85 -2.35
CA GLY A 378 -2.16 -25.96 -1.44
C GLY A 378 -0.66 -26.00 -1.18
N TYR A 379 -0.30 -26.39 0.05
CA TYR A 379 1.06 -26.62 0.50
C TYR A 379 1.43 -28.09 0.31
#